data_a033391372772fd597dc74555d94478f
#
_entry.id   a033391372772fd597dc74555d94478f
#
_cell.length_a   1.000
_cell.length_b   1.000
_cell.length_c   1.000
_cell.angle_alpha   90.00
_cell.angle_beta   90.00
_cell.angle_gamma   90.00
#
_symmetry.space_group_name_H-M   'P 1'
#
loop_
_entity.id
_entity.type
_entity.pdbx_description
1 polymer ?
#
loop_
_entity_poly.entity_id
_entity_poly.type
_entity_poly.pdbx_seq_one_letter_code
_entity_poly.pdbx_strand_id
1 'polypeptide(L)'
;MSFAFKRLGALLPLLLCACGYPSLPTGPIPVQAIPAPQPGPSHPLVIVLPGRGDDLQDLADSGIAAAIQRAWPQADVLLAGATLGYYAEGRVAQRLHDEIVAPAHAQGRREIWLSGASMGGMGALLYEQRYPHDATGLVLFAPYMGDPELIHQVAAAGGPAKWDAGPVPAQVDASNYQHELWRSVQRWQYPGDAQRIWLSGGDADRFLRSTHMLATLLPPDHYIEEKGGHAWPVWDAGAAVIFARIAAAHSR
;
A
#
# COMPACT_ATOMS: atom_id res chain seq x y z
N MET A 1 -66.04 -5.67 40.28
CA MET A 1 -64.62 -5.33 40.53
C MET A 1 -63.85 -5.77 39.32
N SER A 2 -63.50 -4.78 38.43
CA SER A 2 -62.83 -5.03 37.14
C SER A 2 -61.41 -4.47 37.22
N PHE A 3 -60.40 -5.35 37.15
CA PHE A 3 -58.97 -4.95 37.18
C PHE A 3 -58.53 -4.71 35.75
N ALA A 4 -58.22 -3.46 35.41
CA ALA A 4 -57.63 -3.08 34.15
C ALA A 4 -56.08 -3.26 34.23
N PHE A 5 -55.54 -4.20 33.42
CA PHE A 5 -54.09 -4.34 33.22
C PHE A 5 -53.59 -3.29 32.21
N LYS A 6 -52.84 -2.31 32.70
CA LYS A 6 -52.08 -1.39 31.87
C LYS A 6 -50.84 -2.12 31.33
N ARG A 7 -50.81 -2.38 30.01
CA ARG A 7 -49.59 -2.82 29.31
C ARG A 7 -48.63 -1.63 29.16
N LEU A 8 -47.52 -1.68 29.86
CA LEU A 8 -46.41 -0.78 29.66
C LEU A 8 -45.60 -1.25 28.47
N GLY A 9 -45.72 -0.57 27.34
CA GLY A 9 -44.90 -0.82 26.15
C GLY A 9 -43.50 -0.29 26.35
N ALA A 10 -42.52 -1.17 26.52
CA ALA A 10 -41.11 -0.80 26.51
C ALA A 10 -40.70 -0.43 25.07
N LEU A 11 -40.47 0.84 24.80
CA LEU A 11 -39.78 1.30 23.60
C LEU A 11 -38.30 0.92 23.73
N LEU A 12 -37.90 -0.07 22.94
CA LEU A 12 -36.51 -0.44 22.75
C LEU A 12 -35.89 0.59 21.76
N PRO A 13 -34.86 1.37 22.14
CA PRO A 13 -34.21 2.23 21.16
C PRO A 13 -33.48 1.38 20.15
N LEU A 14 -33.87 1.46 18.87
CA LEU A 14 -33.06 0.99 17.76
C LEU A 14 -31.78 1.82 17.72
N LEU A 15 -30.70 1.24 18.22
CA LEU A 15 -29.34 1.71 17.91
C LEU A 15 -29.10 1.44 16.43
N LEU A 16 -29.38 2.44 15.59
CA LEU A 16 -28.87 2.50 14.22
C LEU A 16 -27.35 2.58 14.32
N CYS A 17 -26.67 1.43 14.13
CA CYS A 17 -25.26 1.41 13.77
C CYS A 17 -25.17 2.15 12.43
N ALA A 18 -24.87 3.44 12.48
CA ALA A 18 -24.40 4.19 11.34
C ALA A 18 -23.05 3.59 10.96
N CYS A 19 -23.03 2.66 9.98
CA CYS A 19 -21.83 2.37 9.23
C CYS A 19 -21.46 3.67 8.51
N GLY A 20 -20.63 4.50 9.20
CA GLY A 20 -20.19 5.77 8.66
C GLY A 20 -19.40 5.52 7.38
N TYR A 21 -19.86 6.11 6.29
CA TYR A 21 -19.00 6.28 5.11
C TYR A 21 -17.74 7.03 5.57
N PRO A 22 -16.55 6.64 5.10
CA PRO A 22 -15.34 7.37 5.43
C PRO A 22 -15.53 8.83 5.01
N SER A 23 -15.30 9.75 5.94
CA SER A 23 -15.36 11.18 5.63
C SER A 23 -14.29 11.50 4.58
N LEU A 24 -14.68 12.22 3.53
CA LEU A 24 -13.70 12.68 2.53
C LEU A 24 -12.73 13.67 3.21
N PRO A 25 -11.45 13.62 2.85
CA PRO A 25 -10.46 14.51 3.42
C PRO A 25 -10.71 15.96 2.98
N THR A 26 -10.58 16.90 3.90
CA THR A 26 -10.77 18.34 3.64
C THR A 26 -9.47 19.11 3.43
N GLY A 27 -8.32 18.46 3.61
CA GLY A 27 -6.99 19.07 3.51
C GLY A 27 -6.00 18.20 2.73
N PRO A 28 -4.75 18.65 2.62
CA PRO A 28 -3.68 17.86 2.02
C PRO A 28 -3.40 16.59 2.83
N ILE A 29 -2.72 15.62 2.19
CA ILE A 29 -2.26 14.41 2.88
C ILE A 29 -1.33 14.82 4.02
N PRO A 30 -1.63 14.50 5.28
CA PRO A 30 -0.74 14.82 6.39
C PRO A 30 0.54 14.01 6.27
N VAL A 31 1.69 14.66 6.50
CA VAL A 31 3.00 14.01 6.36
C VAL A 31 3.88 14.25 7.58
N GLN A 32 4.76 13.31 7.87
CA GLN A 32 5.83 13.43 8.84
C GLN A 32 7.16 13.06 8.18
N ALA A 33 8.06 14.02 8.09
CA ALA A 33 9.41 13.80 7.59
C ALA A 33 10.36 13.35 8.71
N ILE A 34 11.11 12.30 8.44
CA ILE A 34 12.13 11.74 9.35
C ILE A 34 13.46 11.77 8.59
N PRO A 35 14.32 12.73 8.89
CA PRO A 35 15.60 12.89 8.20
C PRO A 35 16.51 11.67 8.36
N ALA A 36 17.32 11.41 7.34
CA ALA A 36 18.34 10.36 7.36
C ALA A 36 19.32 10.56 8.52
N PRO A 37 19.61 9.53 9.32
CA PRO A 37 20.60 9.63 10.40
C PRO A 37 22.04 9.82 9.87
N GLN A 38 22.30 9.43 8.62
CA GLN A 38 23.58 9.60 7.94
C GLN A 38 23.37 10.15 6.54
N PRO A 39 23.02 11.45 6.38
CA PRO A 39 22.72 12.02 5.08
C PRO A 39 23.91 11.90 4.12
N GLY A 40 23.65 11.43 2.92
CA GLY A 40 24.62 11.26 1.84
C GLY A 40 24.30 12.13 0.62
N PRO A 41 25.14 12.11 -0.42
CA PRO A 41 24.94 12.95 -1.61
C PRO A 41 23.73 12.56 -2.46
N SER A 42 23.30 11.31 -2.43
CA SER A 42 22.17 10.81 -3.23
C SER A 42 20.80 11.19 -2.65
N HIS A 43 20.73 11.43 -1.34
CA HIS A 43 19.49 11.80 -0.62
C HIS A 43 18.25 10.98 -1.04
N PRO A 44 18.27 9.64 -0.96
CA PRO A 44 17.11 8.84 -1.30
C PRO A 44 15.95 9.15 -0.36
N LEU A 45 14.74 9.13 -0.90
CA LEU A 45 13.50 9.36 -0.17
C LEU A 45 12.62 8.10 -0.20
N VAL A 46 12.24 7.59 0.95
CA VAL A 46 11.26 6.51 1.07
C VAL A 46 9.95 7.10 1.59
N ILE A 47 8.91 7.06 0.76
CA ILE A 47 7.55 7.48 1.12
C ILE A 47 6.78 6.24 1.57
N VAL A 48 6.19 6.27 2.77
CA VAL A 48 5.47 5.12 3.34
C VAL A 48 3.99 5.45 3.52
N LEU A 49 3.12 4.56 3.01
CA LEU A 49 1.66 4.67 3.09
C LEU A 49 1.09 3.68 4.13
N PRO A 50 0.08 4.08 4.93
CA PRO A 50 -0.50 3.26 5.98
C PRO A 50 -1.41 2.15 5.46
N GLY A 51 -1.67 1.16 6.31
CA GLY A 51 -2.73 0.18 6.13
C GLY A 51 -4.13 0.78 6.30
N ARG A 52 -5.14 -0.03 6.01
CA ARG A 52 -6.53 0.38 6.26
C ARG A 52 -6.79 0.46 7.77
N GLY A 53 -7.27 1.60 8.21
CA GLY A 53 -7.58 1.87 9.61
C GLY A 53 -6.47 2.58 10.37
N ASP A 54 -5.26 2.63 9.80
CA ASP A 54 -4.15 3.39 10.38
C ASP A 54 -4.23 4.85 9.90
N ASP A 55 -3.83 5.76 10.78
CA ASP A 55 -3.59 7.16 10.47
C ASP A 55 -2.08 7.49 10.46
N LEU A 56 -1.73 8.78 10.42
CA LEU A 56 -0.32 9.20 10.43
C LEU A 56 0.37 8.85 11.76
N GLN A 57 -0.35 8.92 12.89
CA GLN A 57 0.23 8.58 14.19
C GLN A 57 0.46 7.08 14.33
N ASP A 58 -0.51 6.26 13.94
CA ASP A 58 -0.36 4.80 13.91
C ASP A 58 0.82 4.38 13.04
N LEU A 59 0.97 5.03 11.87
CA LEU A 59 2.10 4.80 10.97
C LEU A 59 3.43 5.22 11.62
N ALA A 60 3.47 6.33 12.35
CA ALA A 60 4.66 6.78 13.06
C ALA A 60 5.06 5.82 14.19
N ASP A 61 4.07 5.26 14.89
CA ASP A 61 4.27 4.35 16.01
C ASP A 61 4.56 2.90 15.56
N SER A 62 4.37 2.58 14.28
CA SER A 62 4.54 1.22 13.73
C SER A 62 5.97 0.68 13.82
N GLY A 63 6.98 1.55 13.82
CA GLY A 63 8.38 1.16 13.78
C GLY A 63 9.00 1.13 12.38
N ILE A 64 8.19 1.27 11.31
CA ILE A 64 8.62 1.11 9.91
C ILE A 64 9.75 2.09 9.53
N ALA A 65 9.66 3.36 9.94
CA ALA A 65 10.69 4.34 9.65
C ALA A 65 12.05 3.95 10.26
N ALA A 66 12.03 3.48 11.50
CA ALA A 66 13.23 3.00 12.17
C ALA A 66 13.80 1.72 11.52
N ALA A 67 12.93 0.81 11.04
CA ALA A 67 13.36 -0.38 10.31
C ALA A 67 14.06 0.00 8.99
N ILE A 68 13.48 0.92 8.23
CA ILE A 68 14.06 1.46 6.98
C ILE A 68 15.41 2.11 7.26
N GLN A 69 15.49 3.04 8.20
CA GLN A 69 16.73 3.81 8.46
C GLN A 69 17.84 2.99 9.11
N ARG A 70 17.51 1.93 9.85
CA ARG A 70 18.54 0.97 10.30
C ARG A 70 19.15 0.19 9.13
N ALA A 71 18.34 -0.14 8.12
CA ALA A 71 18.77 -0.87 6.94
C ALA A 71 19.43 0.04 5.89
N TRP A 72 18.98 1.27 5.77
CA TRP A 72 19.46 2.27 4.83
C TRP A 72 19.64 3.64 5.51
N PRO A 73 20.73 3.86 6.27
CA PRO A 73 20.93 5.07 7.07
C PRO A 73 20.99 6.38 6.27
N GLN A 74 21.19 6.32 4.95
CA GLN A 74 21.20 7.48 4.06
C GLN A 74 19.83 7.90 3.58
N ALA A 75 18.79 7.08 3.82
CA ALA A 75 17.44 7.37 3.34
C ALA A 75 16.68 8.30 4.29
N ASP A 76 16.14 9.39 3.73
CA ASP A 76 15.05 10.12 4.38
C ASP A 76 13.77 9.28 4.29
N VAL A 77 12.95 9.31 5.34
CA VAL A 77 11.65 8.67 5.34
C VAL A 77 10.56 9.73 5.46
N LEU A 78 9.55 9.65 4.59
CA LEU A 78 8.35 10.47 4.66
C LEU A 78 7.14 9.57 4.92
N LEU A 79 6.57 9.65 6.11
CA LEU A 79 5.32 9.00 6.43
C LEU A 79 4.18 9.84 5.89
N ALA A 80 3.31 9.24 5.07
CA ALA A 80 2.20 9.93 4.42
C ALA A 80 0.87 9.32 4.86
N GLY A 81 0.12 10.03 5.71
CA GLY A 81 -1.13 9.58 6.31
C GLY A 81 -2.32 9.55 5.35
N ALA A 82 -2.15 8.88 4.21
CA ALA A 82 -3.21 8.69 3.22
C ALA A 82 -4.23 7.66 3.72
N THR A 83 -5.14 8.09 4.58
CA THR A 83 -6.21 7.26 5.17
C THR A 83 -7.27 6.86 4.15
N LEU A 84 -8.21 5.97 4.53
CA LEU A 84 -9.28 5.46 3.66
C LEU A 84 -10.07 6.57 2.94
N GLY A 85 -10.23 7.75 3.54
CA GLY A 85 -10.93 8.87 2.93
C GLY A 85 -10.31 9.33 1.60
N TYR A 86 -8.98 9.34 1.49
CA TYR A 86 -8.27 9.69 0.26
C TYR A 86 -8.48 8.68 -0.87
N TYR A 87 -8.64 7.40 -0.52
CA TYR A 87 -8.98 6.34 -1.50
C TYR A 87 -10.43 6.45 -1.94
N ALA A 88 -11.36 6.72 -0.99
CA ALA A 88 -12.78 6.92 -1.30
C ALA A 88 -13.04 8.14 -2.21
N GLU A 89 -12.16 9.14 -2.17
CA GLU A 89 -12.16 10.27 -3.11
C GLU A 89 -11.86 9.86 -4.56
N GLY A 90 -11.25 8.69 -4.77
CA GLY A 90 -10.87 8.18 -6.09
C GLY A 90 -9.65 8.87 -6.71
N ARG A 91 -8.94 9.73 -5.98
CA ARG A 91 -7.81 10.53 -6.48
C ARG A 91 -6.52 10.34 -5.70
N VAL A 92 -6.39 9.28 -4.90
CA VAL A 92 -5.21 9.07 -4.04
C VAL A 92 -3.89 9.13 -4.81
N ALA A 93 -3.81 8.52 -5.98
CA ALA A 93 -2.60 8.56 -6.83
C ALA A 93 -2.27 9.98 -7.30
N GLN A 94 -3.27 10.75 -7.73
CA GLN A 94 -3.08 12.14 -8.14
C GLN A 94 -2.64 13.00 -6.95
N ARG A 95 -3.26 12.82 -5.79
CA ARG A 95 -2.90 13.59 -4.60
C ARG A 95 -1.49 13.27 -4.11
N LEU A 96 -1.09 11.99 -4.12
CA LEU A 96 0.29 11.59 -3.82
C LEU A 96 1.28 12.26 -4.77
N HIS A 97 0.96 12.33 -6.07
CA HIS A 97 1.79 13.03 -7.05
C HIS A 97 1.86 14.52 -6.75
N ASP A 98 0.71 15.20 -6.72
CA ASP A 98 0.65 16.66 -6.68
C ASP A 98 1.14 17.23 -5.33
N GLU A 99 0.89 16.52 -4.23
CA GLU A 99 1.17 17.01 -2.88
C GLU A 99 2.52 16.52 -2.31
N ILE A 100 3.09 15.41 -2.83
CA ILE A 100 4.27 14.78 -2.24
C ILE A 100 5.38 14.55 -3.28
N VAL A 101 5.12 13.76 -4.33
CA VAL A 101 6.19 13.29 -5.22
C VAL A 101 6.71 14.40 -6.13
N ALA A 102 5.82 15.14 -6.79
CA ALA A 102 6.22 16.26 -7.65
C ALA A 102 6.96 17.37 -6.87
N PRO A 103 6.51 17.79 -5.66
CA PRO A 103 7.28 18.67 -4.79
C PRO A 103 8.64 18.11 -4.39
N ALA A 104 8.76 16.80 -4.13
CA ALA A 104 10.05 16.18 -3.83
C ALA A 104 11.00 16.23 -5.03
N HIS A 105 10.52 15.94 -6.23
CA HIS A 105 11.30 16.11 -7.47
C HIS A 105 11.72 17.55 -7.69
N ALA A 106 10.84 18.52 -7.45
CA ALA A 106 11.14 19.94 -7.55
C ALA A 106 12.24 20.39 -6.55
N GLN A 107 12.35 19.70 -5.41
CA GLN A 107 13.42 19.89 -4.42
C GLN A 107 14.73 19.14 -4.78
N GLY A 108 14.79 18.50 -5.95
CA GLY A 108 15.97 17.79 -6.43
C GLY A 108 16.07 16.32 -6.01
N ARG A 109 15.05 15.75 -5.38
CA ARG A 109 15.02 14.30 -5.08
C ARG A 109 14.94 13.51 -6.39
N ARG A 110 16.00 12.76 -6.68
CA ARG A 110 16.10 11.93 -7.89
C ARG A 110 15.73 10.47 -7.63
N GLU A 111 15.88 10.04 -6.40
CA GLU A 111 15.62 8.67 -5.97
C GLU A 111 14.48 8.66 -4.97
N ILE A 112 13.31 8.22 -5.43
CA ILE A 112 12.08 8.14 -4.63
C ILE A 112 11.57 6.70 -4.66
N TRP A 113 11.50 6.08 -3.49
CA TRP A 113 10.89 4.77 -3.28
C TRP A 113 9.51 4.95 -2.68
N LEU A 114 8.47 4.42 -3.34
CA LEU A 114 7.12 4.43 -2.79
C LEU A 114 6.82 3.10 -2.13
N SER A 115 6.47 3.15 -0.87
CA SER A 115 6.24 1.96 -0.05
C SER A 115 4.87 2.02 0.62
N GLY A 116 4.32 0.86 0.97
CA GLY A 116 3.07 0.82 1.71
C GLY A 116 2.62 -0.58 2.09
N ALA A 117 1.85 -0.64 3.17
CA ALA A 117 1.31 -1.88 3.70
C ALA A 117 -0.17 -2.03 3.36
N SER A 118 -0.62 -3.24 2.97
CA SER A 118 -2.04 -3.52 2.77
C SER A 118 -2.69 -2.54 1.78
N MET A 119 -3.61 -1.69 2.25
CA MET A 119 -4.22 -0.59 1.48
C MET A 119 -3.14 0.40 0.98
N GLY A 120 -2.11 0.69 1.77
CA GLY A 120 -1.01 1.54 1.33
C GLY A 120 -0.21 0.93 0.18
N GLY A 121 -0.04 -0.39 0.17
CA GLY A 121 0.54 -1.12 -0.97
C GLY A 121 -0.31 -1.00 -2.24
N MET A 122 -1.64 -1.08 -2.10
CA MET A 122 -2.58 -0.76 -3.20
C MET A 122 -2.39 0.69 -3.68
N GLY A 123 -2.23 1.64 -2.75
CA GLY A 123 -1.99 3.05 -3.07
C GLY A 123 -0.73 3.25 -3.91
N ALA A 124 0.36 2.57 -3.56
CA ALA A 124 1.60 2.58 -4.34
C ALA A 124 1.41 1.99 -5.75
N LEU A 125 0.62 0.92 -5.88
CA LEU A 125 0.29 0.33 -7.18
C LEU A 125 -0.59 1.26 -8.04
N LEU A 126 -1.60 1.91 -7.45
CA LEU A 126 -2.43 2.90 -8.15
C LEU A 126 -1.60 4.10 -8.61
N TYR A 127 -0.61 4.50 -7.80
CA TYR A 127 0.33 5.54 -8.18
C TYR A 127 1.15 5.13 -9.40
N GLU A 128 1.80 3.97 -9.36
CA GLU A 128 2.62 3.44 -10.46
C GLU A 128 1.81 3.26 -11.75
N GLN A 129 0.54 2.84 -11.63
CA GLN A 129 -0.35 2.70 -12.77
C GLN A 129 -0.62 4.04 -13.47
N ARG A 130 -0.79 5.10 -12.68
CA ARG A 130 -1.13 6.44 -13.20
C ARG A 130 0.10 7.23 -13.63
N TYR A 131 1.22 7.05 -12.94
CA TYR A 131 2.50 7.74 -13.16
C TYR A 131 3.64 6.71 -13.30
N PRO A 132 3.66 5.94 -14.40
CA PRO A 132 4.63 4.87 -14.57
C PRO A 132 6.06 5.40 -14.53
N HIS A 133 6.92 4.74 -13.75
CA HIS A 133 8.35 5.08 -13.60
C HIS A 133 8.65 6.48 -13.00
N ASP A 134 7.67 7.15 -12.42
CA ASP A 134 7.89 8.42 -11.72
C ASP A 134 8.59 8.19 -10.36
N ALA A 135 8.26 7.09 -9.68
CA ALA A 135 9.07 6.59 -8.57
C ALA A 135 10.21 5.69 -9.07
N THR A 136 11.35 5.68 -8.38
CA THR A 136 12.48 4.79 -8.64
C THR A 136 12.07 3.32 -8.52
N GLY A 137 11.28 2.99 -7.53
CA GLY A 137 10.73 1.67 -7.34
C GLY A 137 9.65 1.60 -6.26
N LEU A 138 9.10 0.40 -6.10
CA LEU A 138 8.06 0.12 -5.11
C LEU A 138 8.53 -0.92 -4.10
N VAL A 139 8.15 -0.73 -2.83
CA VAL A 139 8.30 -1.73 -1.77
C VAL A 139 6.93 -2.00 -1.16
N LEU A 140 6.39 -3.18 -1.40
CA LEU A 140 5.01 -3.53 -1.11
C LEU A 140 4.94 -4.55 0.03
N PHE A 141 4.18 -4.25 1.08
CA PHE A 141 3.96 -5.15 2.21
C PHE A 141 2.54 -5.70 2.16
N ALA A 142 2.38 -6.97 1.78
CA ALA A 142 1.10 -7.66 1.66
C ALA A 142 0.00 -6.76 1.04
N PRO A 143 0.18 -6.25 -0.19
CA PRO A 143 -0.71 -5.27 -0.78
C PRO A 143 -2.12 -5.84 -0.97
N TYR A 144 -3.15 -5.00 -0.76
CA TYR A 144 -4.52 -5.36 -1.13
C TYR A 144 -4.67 -5.37 -2.65
N MET A 145 -5.06 -6.52 -3.18
CA MET A 145 -5.17 -6.76 -4.62
C MET A 145 -6.61 -7.00 -5.10
N GLY A 146 -7.59 -6.68 -4.27
CA GLY A 146 -8.99 -6.84 -4.61
C GLY A 146 -9.71 -7.89 -3.78
N ASP A 147 -10.97 -8.10 -4.13
CA ASP A 147 -11.88 -8.99 -3.42
C ASP A 147 -11.56 -10.47 -3.64
N PRO A 148 -11.97 -11.37 -2.73
CA PRO A 148 -11.65 -12.79 -2.80
C PRO A 148 -12.07 -13.45 -4.12
N GLU A 149 -13.18 -13.01 -4.72
CA GLU A 149 -13.68 -13.55 -6.00
C GLU A 149 -12.69 -13.26 -7.14
N LEU A 150 -12.20 -12.03 -7.25
CA LEU A 150 -11.21 -11.67 -8.27
C LEU A 150 -9.88 -12.40 -8.05
N ILE A 151 -9.43 -12.50 -6.78
CA ILE A 151 -8.24 -13.30 -6.42
C ILE A 151 -8.40 -14.75 -6.87
N HIS A 152 -9.60 -15.31 -6.72
CA HIS A 152 -9.93 -16.68 -7.17
C HIS A 152 -9.86 -16.81 -8.69
N GLN A 153 -10.41 -15.85 -9.44
CA GLN A 153 -10.38 -15.84 -10.92
C GLN A 153 -8.95 -15.77 -11.45
N VAL A 154 -8.12 -14.87 -10.89
CA VAL A 154 -6.71 -14.76 -11.28
C VAL A 154 -5.95 -16.06 -11.00
N ALA A 155 -6.18 -16.68 -9.84
CA ALA A 155 -5.53 -17.94 -9.49
C ALA A 155 -6.02 -19.10 -10.38
N ALA A 156 -7.31 -19.17 -10.71
CA ALA A 156 -7.88 -20.20 -11.58
C ALA A 156 -7.35 -20.12 -13.02
N ALA A 157 -6.99 -18.93 -13.49
CA ALA A 157 -6.34 -18.72 -14.77
C ALA A 157 -4.86 -19.18 -14.78
N GLY A 158 -4.31 -19.58 -13.64
CA GLY A 158 -2.93 -19.98 -13.49
C GLY A 158 -1.97 -18.81 -13.17
N GLY A 159 -2.52 -17.77 -12.54
CA GLY A 159 -1.78 -16.61 -12.05
C GLY A 159 -1.88 -15.38 -12.96
N PRO A 160 -1.33 -14.23 -12.48
CA PRO A 160 -1.50 -12.95 -13.16
C PRO A 160 -0.94 -12.92 -14.58
N ALA A 161 0.14 -13.64 -14.86
CA ALA A 161 0.74 -13.70 -16.19
C ALA A 161 -0.17 -14.32 -17.26
N LYS A 162 -1.09 -15.19 -16.86
CA LYS A 162 -2.00 -15.92 -17.76
C LYS A 162 -3.45 -15.41 -17.70
N TRP A 163 -3.75 -14.56 -16.72
CA TRP A 163 -5.10 -14.06 -16.54
C TRP A 163 -5.45 -13.04 -17.61
N ASP A 164 -6.60 -13.21 -18.25
CA ASP A 164 -7.14 -12.25 -19.21
C ASP A 164 -7.93 -11.16 -18.46
N ALA A 165 -7.37 -9.96 -18.43
CA ALA A 165 -8.02 -8.81 -17.83
C ALA A 165 -9.16 -8.22 -18.69
N GLY A 166 -9.44 -8.79 -19.87
CA GLY A 166 -10.42 -8.29 -20.81
C GLY A 166 -10.03 -6.96 -21.48
N PRO A 167 -10.96 -6.22 -22.07
CA PRO A 167 -10.67 -4.96 -22.74
C PRO A 167 -10.21 -3.88 -21.74
N VAL A 168 -9.35 -2.98 -22.21
CA VAL A 168 -8.90 -1.84 -21.42
C VAL A 168 -10.06 -0.85 -21.28
N PRO A 169 -10.46 -0.45 -20.07
CA PRO A 169 -11.56 0.49 -19.87
C PRO A 169 -11.14 1.90 -20.31
N ALA A 170 -12.12 2.72 -20.68
CA ALA A 170 -11.87 4.11 -21.04
C ALA A 170 -11.36 4.95 -19.87
N GLN A 171 -11.72 4.57 -18.64
CA GLN A 171 -11.24 5.20 -17.40
C GLN A 171 -11.21 4.16 -16.27
N VAL A 172 -10.35 4.39 -15.29
CA VAL A 172 -10.30 3.61 -14.05
C VAL A 172 -11.15 4.30 -13.00
N ASP A 173 -12.07 3.55 -12.38
CA ASP A 173 -12.97 4.04 -11.34
C ASP A 173 -13.24 2.98 -10.27
N ALA A 174 -14.16 3.26 -9.35
CA ALA A 174 -14.47 2.37 -8.22
C ALA A 174 -15.00 0.99 -8.64
N SER A 175 -15.54 0.85 -9.87
CA SER A 175 -16.11 -0.41 -10.35
C SER A 175 -15.07 -1.35 -10.98
N ASN A 176 -13.94 -0.82 -11.44
CA ASN A 176 -12.96 -1.60 -12.22
C ASN A 176 -11.52 -1.52 -11.69
N TYR A 177 -11.20 -0.67 -10.70
CA TYR A 177 -9.82 -0.46 -10.24
C TYR A 177 -9.11 -1.75 -9.81
N GLN A 178 -9.84 -2.73 -9.26
CA GLN A 178 -9.25 -3.99 -8.84
C GLN A 178 -8.77 -4.83 -10.05
N HIS A 179 -9.55 -4.87 -11.11
CA HIS A 179 -9.14 -5.50 -12.38
C HIS A 179 -7.91 -4.80 -12.97
N GLU A 180 -7.92 -3.47 -12.92
CA GLU A 180 -6.82 -2.68 -13.46
C GLU A 180 -5.54 -2.77 -12.62
N LEU A 181 -5.63 -3.01 -11.31
CA LEU A 181 -4.45 -3.37 -10.49
C LEU A 181 -3.80 -4.66 -11.01
N TRP A 182 -4.58 -5.72 -11.24
CA TRP A 182 -4.05 -6.97 -11.78
C TRP A 182 -3.51 -6.81 -13.21
N ARG A 183 -4.17 -6.03 -14.05
CA ARG A 183 -3.67 -5.68 -15.38
C ARG A 183 -2.32 -4.96 -15.29
N SER A 184 -2.19 -4.00 -14.39
CA SER A 184 -0.97 -3.20 -14.27
C SER A 184 0.24 -4.04 -13.87
N VAL A 185 0.08 -4.99 -12.95
CA VAL A 185 1.17 -5.85 -12.50
C VAL A 185 1.59 -6.90 -13.54
N GLN A 186 0.79 -7.16 -14.57
CA GLN A 186 1.21 -8.03 -15.68
C GLN A 186 2.45 -7.51 -16.40
N ARG A 187 2.73 -6.20 -16.35
CA ARG A 187 3.96 -5.61 -16.90
C ARG A 187 5.23 -6.14 -16.24
N TRP A 188 5.15 -6.63 -14.99
CA TRP A 188 6.29 -7.19 -14.27
C TRP A 188 6.82 -8.50 -14.90
N GLN A 189 6.13 -9.06 -15.87
CA GLN A 189 6.68 -10.14 -16.70
C GLN A 189 7.91 -9.68 -17.51
N TYR A 190 8.05 -8.37 -17.71
CA TYR A 190 9.18 -7.79 -18.42
C TYR A 190 10.29 -7.44 -17.42
N PRO A 191 11.53 -7.92 -17.62
CA PRO A 191 12.60 -7.79 -16.63
C PRO A 191 12.87 -6.36 -16.14
N GLY A 192 12.74 -5.36 -17.01
CA GLY A 192 12.97 -3.96 -16.63
C GLY A 192 11.98 -3.44 -15.60
N ASP A 193 10.72 -3.85 -15.68
CA ASP A 193 9.69 -3.44 -14.72
C ASP A 193 9.81 -4.19 -13.39
N ALA A 194 10.08 -5.50 -13.42
CA ALA A 194 10.19 -6.33 -12.21
C ALA A 194 11.36 -5.94 -11.30
N GLN A 195 12.50 -5.50 -11.88
CA GLN A 195 13.72 -5.19 -11.15
C GLN A 195 13.59 -4.05 -10.12
N ARG A 196 12.57 -3.22 -10.23
CA ARG A 196 12.33 -2.08 -9.35
C ARG A 196 11.21 -2.33 -8.32
N ILE A 197 10.68 -3.55 -8.28
CA ILE A 197 9.57 -3.94 -7.40
C ILE A 197 10.08 -4.92 -6.35
N TRP A 198 9.78 -4.63 -5.09
CA TRP A 198 10.07 -5.49 -3.95
C TRP A 198 8.79 -5.81 -3.21
N LEU A 199 8.70 -7.00 -2.69
CA LEU A 199 7.49 -7.53 -2.07
C LEU A 199 7.84 -8.26 -0.77
N SER A 200 7.05 -8.05 0.28
CA SER A 200 7.11 -8.84 1.50
C SER A 200 5.71 -9.14 2.03
N GLY A 201 5.59 -10.23 2.78
CA GLY A 201 4.36 -10.61 3.47
C GLY A 201 4.62 -11.69 4.51
N GLY A 202 3.68 -11.91 5.40
CA GLY A 202 3.76 -12.96 6.40
C GLY A 202 3.26 -14.31 5.88
N ASP A 203 3.85 -15.41 6.38
CA ASP A 203 3.44 -16.79 6.02
C ASP A 203 2.04 -17.18 6.56
N ALA A 204 1.49 -16.39 7.47
CA ALA A 204 0.11 -16.49 7.97
C ALA A 204 -0.75 -15.27 7.62
N ASP A 205 -0.33 -14.49 6.61
CA ASP A 205 -1.06 -13.28 6.18
C ASP A 205 -2.34 -13.64 5.44
N ARG A 206 -3.44 -12.92 5.71
CA ARG A 206 -4.73 -13.09 5.02
C ARG A 206 -4.63 -12.84 3.51
N PHE A 207 -3.63 -12.08 3.04
CA PHE A 207 -3.36 -11.80 1.64
C PHE A 207 -2.23 -12.65 1.04
N LEU A 208 -1.77 -13.69 1.76
CA LEU A 208 -0.69 -14.57 1.33
C LEU A 208 -0.89 -15.08 -0.11
N ARG A 209 -2.12 -15.49 -0.45
CA ARG A 209 -2.44 -16.01 -1.78
C ARG A 209 -2.17 -15.00 -2.90
N SER A 210 -2.64 -13.77 -2.76
CA SER A 210 -2.39 -12.70 -3.75
C SER A 210 -0.91 -12.28 -3.75
N THR A 211 -0.28 -12.23 -2.58
CA THR A 211 1.14 -11.92 -2.43
C THR A 211 2.01 -12.96 -3.15
N HIS A 212 1.73 -14.25 -2.99
CA HIS A 212 2.43 -15.31 -3.72
C HIS A 212 2.23 -15.22 -5.24
N MET A 213 1.01 -14.87 -5.70
CA MET A 213 0.78 -14.67 -7.13
C MET A 213 1.60 -13.49 -7.69
N LEU A 214 1.72 -12.39 -6.94
CA LEU A 214 2.59 -11.28 -7.33
C LEU A 214 4.06 -11.69 -7.36
N ALA A 215 4.51 -12.46 -6.36
CA ALA A 215 5.88 -12.94 -6.27
C ALA A 215 6.31 -13.77 -7.49
N THR A 216 5.37 -14.46 -8.17
CA THR A 216 5.68 -15.21 -9.42
C THR A 216 6.13 -14.32 -10.57
N LEU A 217 5.89 -13.02 -10.52
CA LEU A 217 6.27 -12.04 -11.53
C LEU A 217 7.61 -11.35 -11.23
N LEU A 218 8.18 -11.59 -10.05
CA LEU A 218 9.37 -10.90 -9.56
C LEU A 218 10.61 -11.79 -9.63
N PRO A 219 11.82 -11.22 -9.64
CA PRO A 219 13.03 -11.97 -9.38
C PRO A 219 12.93 -12.69 -8.02
N PRO A 220 13.47 -13.91 -7.89
CA PRO A 220 13.31 -14.73 -6.67
C PRO A 220 13.78 -14.05 -5.38
N ASP A 221 14.76 -13.17 -5.46
CA ASP A 221 15.33 -12.42 -4.34
C ASP A 221 14.57 -11.13 -4.00
N HIS A 222 13.55 -10.77 -4.81
CA HIS A 222 12.72 -9.59 -4.59
C HIS A 222 11.45 -9.88 -3.76
N TYR A 223 11.21 -11.13 -3.37
CA TYR A 223 10.15 -11.50 -2.44
C TYR A 223 10.75 -11.99 -1.12
N ILE A 224 10.27 -11.42 -0.02
CA ILE A 224 10.66 -11.78 1.35
C ILE A 224 9.42 -12.26 2.09
N GLU A 225 9.41 -13.54 2.48
CA GLU A 225 8.37 -14.11 3.33
C GLU A 225 8.85 -14.13 4.78
N GLU A 226 8.12 -13.50 5.66
CA GLU A 226 8.39 -13.42 7.08
C GLU A 226 7.44 -14.30 7.90
N LYS A 227 7.80 -14.61 9.14
CA LYS A 227 6.93 -15.33 10.05
C LYS A 227 5.87 -14.39 10.63
N GLY A 228 4.59 -14.76 10.49
CA GLY A 228 3.48 -14.04 11.12
C GLY A 228 2.36 -13.66 10.16
N GLY A 229 1.43 -12.85 10.68
CA GLY A 229 0.21 -12.45 9.99
C GLY A 229 0.29 -11.04 9.38
N HIS A 230 -0.89 -10.45 9.17
CA HIS A 230 -1.07 -9.13 8.56
C HIS A 230 -0.86 -8.00 9.59
N ALA A 231 0.39 -7.65 9.88
CA ALA A 231 0.72 -6.71 10.95
C ALA A 231 2.08 -6.02 10.75
N TRP A 232 2.24 -4.83 11.31
CA TRP A 232 3.45 -4.01 11.22
C TRP A 232 4.74 -4.73 11.61
N PRO A 233 4.83 -5.51 12.73
CA PRO A 233 6.08 -6.19 13.08
C PRO A 233 6.60 -7.14 11.98
N VAL A 234 5.70 -7.74 11.19
CA VAL A 234 6.05 -8.60 10.05
C VAL A 234 6.57 -7.75 8.89
N TRP A 235 5.90 -6.65 8.61
CA TRP A 235 6.29 -5.71 7.54
C TRP A 235 7.59 -4.98 7.85
N ASP A 236 7.84 -4.63 9.12
CA ASP A 236 9.11 -4.04 9.58
C ASP A 236 10.29 -5.00 9.38
N ALA A 237 10.09 -6.29 9.66
CA ALA A 237 11.11 -7.31 9.41
C ALA A 237 11.43 -7.42 7.91
N GLY A 238 10.41 -7.50 7.06
CA GLY A 238 10.56 -7.51 5.60
C GLY A 238 11.22 -6.24 5.08
N ALA A 239 10.83 -5.07 5.62
CA ALA A 239 11.44 -3.79 5.26
C ALA A 239 12.93 -3.76 5.56
N ALA A 240 13.35 -4.25 6.73
CA ALA A 240 14.76 -4.31 7.11
C ALA A 240 15.59 -5.12 6.10
N VAL A 241 15.07 -6.25 5.63
CA VAL A 241 15.76 -7.07 4.62
C VAL A 241 15.79 -6.39 3.27
N ILE A 242 14.64 -5.88 2.80
CA ILE A 242 14.52 -5.27 1.46
C ILE A 242 15.39 -4.02 1.36
N PHE A 243 15.27 -3.09 2.30
CA PHE A 243 16.03 -1.84 2.23
C PHE A 243 17.53 -2.02 2.43
N ALA A 244 17.97 -3.06 3.15
CA ALA A 244 19.39 -3.45 3.19
C ALA A 244 19.90 -3.91 1.82
N ARG A 245 19.10 -4.67 1.06
CA ARG A 245 19.45 -5.10 -0.32
C ARG A 245 19.49 -3.91 -1.28
N ILE A 246 18.50 -3.02 -1.20
CA ILE A 246 18.47 -1.79 -1.99
C ILE A 246 19.72 -0.96 -1.69
N ALA A 247 20.03 -0.68 -0.42
CA ALA A 247 21.21 0.08 -0.01
C ALA A 247 22.52 -0.54 -0.50
N ALA A 248 22.65 -1.85 -0.43
CA ALA A 248 23.84 -2.57 -0.90
C ALA A 248 24.05 -2.46 -2.43
N ALA A 249 22.97 -2.34 -3.21
CA ALA A 249 23.04 -2.11 -4.64
C ALA A 249 23.56 -0.70 -4.99
N HIS A 250 23.29 0.29 -4.14
CA HIS A 250 23.75 1.68 -4.31
C HIS A 250 25.19 1.92 -3.88
N SER A 251 25.79 0.96 -3.15
CA SER A 251 27.16 1.07 -2.66
C SER A 251 28.19 0.47 -3.63
N ARG A 252 27.72 -0.06 -4.75
CA ARG A 252 28.55 -0.67 -5.81
C ARG A 252 28.64 0.22 -7.03
#